data_2c0965d1e6fc697e1abafd225d5a7e8a
#
_entry.id   2c0965d1e6fc697e1abafd225d5a7e8a
#
_cell.length_a   1.000
_cell.length_b   1.000
_cell.length_c   1.000
_cell.angle_alpha   90.00
_cell.angle_beta   90.00
_cell.angle_gamma   90.00
#
_symmetry.space_group_name_H-M   'P 1'
#
loop_
_entity.id
_entity.type
_entity.pdbx_description
1 polymer ?
#
loop_
_entity_poly.entity_id
_entity_poly.type
_entity_poly.pdbx_seq_one_letter_code
_entity_poly.pdbx_strand_id
1 'polypeptide(L)'
;MITQIVVHLLPYEIDWFEWQSKQFKIGSSHVDSSIIIDVTLNLNLVDWDKSQMPKQFYIDKFNYIETLWDWAETKFDINEDGTCLGCDDKRRNSIRTTKADNILYLDSDLIFRPETLSYMVSAASIVEDEYYIISPQTVKMWDSSWDIITNKEYLNVPANMETYYANDPFEIISKDISNIELKKIDEFKFGGGWFNLLSTKLLKLTDIPDSFGPYGIDDLYVMICCNIMKQKGMKVNQYIVDGLVVIENFKYRKNYHKNFLYLLDNQSEYRVRAESNLNLELDNFNKSL
;
A
#
# COMPACT_ATOMS: atom_id res chain seq x y z
N MET A 1 11.50 17.37 0.38
CA MET A 1 10.53 16.46 -0.23
C MET A 1 9.46 16.11 0.81
N ILE A 2 8.20 16.01 0.42
CA ILE A 2 7.07 15.66 1.29
C ILE A 2 6.51 14.32 0.80
N THR A 3 6.36 13.36 1.71
CA THR A 3 5.74 12.05 1.41
C THR A 3 4.48 11.87 2.25
N GLN A 4 3.36 11.58 1.59
CA GLN A 4 2.10 11.26 2.25
C GLN A 4 1.92 9.75 2.30
N ILE A 5 1.80 9.20 3.50
CA ILE A 5 1.48 7.78 3.73
C ILE A 5 -0.04 7.67 3.79
N VAL A 6 -0.63 6.83 2.96
CA VAL A 6 -2.09 6.68 2.83
C VAL A 6 -2.50 5.30 3.31
N VAL A 7 -3.40 5.26 4.29
CA VAL A 7 -3.90 4.04 4.92
C VAL A 7 -5.44 4.05 4.96
N HIS A 8 -6.04 2.99 4.44
CA HIS A 8 -7.44 2.65 4.73
C HIS A 8 -7.43 1.56 5.79
N LEU A 9 -8.06 1.82 6.93
CA LEU A 9 -7.99 0.95 8.10
C LEU A 9 -9.38 0.43 8.46
N LEU A 10 -9.48 -0.88 8.61
CA LEU A 10 -10.67 -1.53 9.13
C LEU A 10 -10.50 -1.81 10.64
N PRO A 11 -11.57 -1.85 11.44
CA PRO A 11 -11.48 -1.96 12.89
C PRO A 11 -10.62 -3.11 13.37
N TYR A 12 -10.74 -4.25 12.74
CA TYR A 12 -10.01 -5.46 13.11
C TYR A 12 -8.51 -5.45 12.76
N GLU A 13 -8.07 -4.49 11.94
CA GLU A 13 -6.67 -4.27 11.61
C GLU A 13 -5.95 -3.36 12.61
N ILE A 14 -6.70 -2.76 13.54
CA ILE A 14 -6.20 -1.67 14.38
C ILE A 14 -5.03 -2.09 15.27
N ASP A 15 -5.00 -3.33 15.75
CA ASP A 15 -3.88 -3.86 16.55
C ASP A 15 -2.61 -3.96 15.73
N TRP A 16 -2.77 -4.32 14.46
CA TRP A 16 -1.65 -4.47 13.56
C TRP A 16 -1.12 -3.13 13.08
N PHE A 17 -2.02 -2.20 12.81
CA PHE A 17 -1.63 -0.83 12.47
C PHE A 17 -0.95 -0.12 13.66
N GLU A 18 -1.34 -0.43 14.90
CA GLU A 18 -0.59 0.02 16.09
C GLU A 18 0.85 -0.49 16.07
N TRP A 19 1.06 -1.78 15.74
CA TRP A 19 2.39 -2.35 15.61
C TRP A 19 3.20 -1.63 14.51
N GLN A 20 2.62 -1.43 13.33
CA GLN A 20 3.26 -0.70 12.22
C GLN A 20 3.63 0.73 12.64
N SER A 21 2.73 1.43 13.30
CA SER A 21 2.97 2.79 13.79
C SER A 21 4.14 2.87 14.79
N LYS A 22 4.29 1.85 15.64
CA LYS A 22 5.45 1.72 16.55
C LYS A 22 6.75 1.49 15.76
N GLN A 23 6.73 0.68 14.70
CA GLN A 23 7.91 0.50 13.85
C GLN A 23 8.33 1.81 13.19
N PHE A 24 7.37 2.56 12.63
CA PHE A 24 7.66 3.87 12.05
C PHE A 24 8.21 4.86 13.08
N LYS A 25 7.67 4.87 14.29
CA LYS A 25 8.20 5.73 15.38
C LYS A 25 9.63 5.38 15.75
N ILE A 26 9.98 4.10 15.82
CA ILE A 26 11.36 3.65 16.07
C ILE A 26 12.29 4.13 14.95
N GLY A 27 11.87 4.02 13.69
CA GLY A 27 12.66 4.42 12.52
C GLY A 27 12.66 5.91 12.21
N SER A 28 11.81 6.72 12.86
CA SER A 28 11.58 8.13 12.52
C SER A 28 12.83 9.00 12.53
N SER A 29 13.77 8.72 13.42
CA SER A 29 15.05 9.46 13.52
C SER A 29 15.93 9.34 12.28
N HIS A 30 15.67 8.38 11.40
CA HIS A 30 16.40 8.15 10.16
C HIS A 30 15.68 8.69 8.92
N VAL A 31 14.48 9.29 9.10
CA VAL A 31 13.69 9.83 7.99
C VAL A 31 14.07 11.28 7.76
N ASP A 32 14.79 11.55 6.66
CA ASP A 32 15.20 12.91 6.24
C ASP A 32 14.21 13.49 5.24
N SER A 33 12.94 13.56 5.61
CA SER A 33 11.85 14.11 4.78
C SER A 33 10.65 14.47 5.65
N SER A 34 9.83 15.40 5.18
CA SER A 34 8.55 15.69 5.82
C SER A 34 7.54 14.58 5.52
N ILE A 35 6.94 14.03 6.56
CA ILE A 35 5.94 12.97 6.45
C ILE A 35 4.56 13.51 6.83
N ILE A 36 3.58 13.14 6.01
CA ILE A 36 2.15 13.29 6.31
C ILE A 36 1.59 11.87 6.42
N ILE A 37 0.99 11.52 7.55
CA ILE A 37 0.24 10.27 7.69
C ILE A 37 -1.25 10.54 7.55
N ASP A 38 -1.90 9.90 6.58
CA ASP A 38 -3.29 10.12 6.21
C ASP A 38 -4.06 8.79 6.33
N VAL A 39 -4.77 8.62 7.44
CA VAL A 39 -5.46 7.39 7.82
C VAL A 39 -6.96 7.62 7.91
N THR A 40 -7.73 6.72 7.31
CA THR A 40 -9.18 6.66 7.55
C THR A 40 -9.54 5.34 8.21
N LEU A 41 -10.05 5.41 9.44
CA LEU A 41 -10.64 4.27 10.14
C LEU A 41 -12.11 4.15 9.73
N ASN A 42 -12.46 3.02 9.11
CA ASN A 42 -13.82 2.79 8.64
C ASN A 42 -14.66 2.07 9.72
N LEU A 43 -15.57 2.80 10.35
CA LEU A 43 -16.50 2.30 11.39
C LEU A 43 -17.95 2.14 10.90
N ASN A 44 -18.23 2.36 9.62
CA ASN A 44 -19.57 2.24 9.07
C ASN A 44 -19.95 0.81 8.65
N LEU A 45 -19.03 -0.12 8.70
CA LEU A 45 -19.26 -1.53 8.38
C LEU A 45 -19.95 -2.23 9.54
N VAL A 46 -21.22 -2.53 9.39
CA VAL A 46 -22.08 -2.99 10.49
C VAL A 46 -21.88 -4.47 10.83
N ASP A 47 -21.48 -5.28 9.86
CA ASP A 47 -21.45 -6.74 10.00
C ASP A 47 -20.26 -7.30 10.78
N TRP A 48 -19.26 -6.46 11.09
CA TRP A 48 -18.08 -6.85 11.86
C TRP A 48 -18.37 -6.95 13.37
N ASP A 49 -19.51 -6.45 13.84
CA ASP A 49 -19.79 -6.04 15.21
C ASP A 49 -20.10 -7.20 16.19
N LYS A 50 -20.65 -8.29 15.73
CA LYS A 50 -21.24 -9.29 16.66
C LYS A 50 -20.23 -10.07 17.50
N SER A 51 -18.95 -10.01 17.19
CA SER A 51 -17.86 -10.67 17.91
C SER A 51 -16.71 -9.72 18.29
N GLN A 52 -16.87 -8.42 18.08
CA GLN A 52 -15.83 -7.39 18.18
C GLN A 52 -16.05 -6.50 19.43
N MET A 53 -15.07 -5.70 19.72
CA MET A 53 -15.13 -4.72 20.80
C MET A 53 -16.10 -3.56 20.44
N PRO A 54 -16.63 -2.82 21.43
CA PRO A 54 -17.45 -1.65 21.19
C PRO A 54 -16.73 -0.60 20.31
N LYS A 55 -17.49 0.18 19.51
CA LYS A 55 -16.94 1.25 18.68
C LYS A 55 -15.97 2.15 19.45
N GLN A 56 -16.31 2.51 20.70
CA GLN A 56 -15.48 3.38 21.52
C GLN A 56 -14.08 2.82 21.76
N PHE A 57 -13.92 1.50 21.88
CA PHE A 57 -12.62 0.86 21.98
C PHE A 57 -11.74 1.17 20.76
N TYR A 58 -12.30 1.10 19.56
CA TYR A 58 -11.56 1.39 18.33
C TYR A 58 -11.23 2.86 18.18
N ILE A 59 -12.15 3.75 18.57
CA ILE A 59 -11.93 5.20 18.58
C ILE A 59 -10.80 5.56 19.56
N ASP A 60 -10.84 5.06 20.79
CA ASP A 60 -9.81 5.32 21.79
C ASP A 60 -8.45 4.81 21.35
N LYS A 61 -8.42 3.63 20.75
CA LYS A 61 -7.19 3.03 20.24
C LYS A 61 -6.65 3.80 19.04
N PHE A 62 -7.51 4.22 18.12
CA PHE A 62 -7.14 5.03 16.96
C PHE A 62 -6.53 6.38 17.40
N ASN A 63 -7.14 7.05 18.36
CA ASN A 63 -6.61 8.28 18.96
C ASN A 63 -5.25 8.04 19.64
N TYR A 64 -5.09 6.90 20.33
CA TYR A 64 -3.77 6.53 20.88
C TYR A 64 -2.73 6.33 19.77
N ILE A 65 -3.09 5.65 18.69
CA ILE A 65 -2.17 5.42 17.55
C ILE A 65 -1.73 6.75 16.94
N GLU A 66 -2.62 7.73 16.82
CA GLU A 66 -2.26 9.07 16.35
C GLU A 66 -1.13 9.69 17.17
N THR A 67 -1.11 9.48 18.48
CA THR A 67 -0.03 10.00 19.34
C THR A 67 1.35 9.40 19.06
N LEU A 68 1.42 8.25 18.38
CA LEU A 68 2.69 7.64 17.97
C LEU A 68 3.34 8.38 16.79
N TRP A 69 2.60 9.25 16.11
CA TRP A 69 3.03 10.01 14.95
C TRP A 69 3.40 11.48 15.28
N ASP A 70 3.83 11.75 16.53
CA ASP A 70 4.23 13.06 17.02
C ASP A 70 5.40 13.71 16.23
N TRP A 71 6.03 12.96 15.36
CA TRP A 71 7.12 13.35 14.46
C TRP A 71 6.67 13.64 13.01
N ALA A 72 5.38 13.53 12.71
CA ALA A 72 4.78 13.71 11.38
C ALA A 72 3.56 14.63 11.45
N GLU A 73 3.12 15.16 10.30
CA GLU A 73 1.80 15.77 10.18
C GLU A 73 0.74 14.66 10.12
N THR A 74 -0.29 14.74 10.96
CA THR A 74 -1.34 13.72 11.05
C THR A 74 -2.66 14.19 10.43
N LYS A 75 -3.32 13.25 9.72
CA LYS A 75 -4.71 13.35 9.24
C LYS A 75 -5.38 12.02 9.59
N PHE A 76 -6.04 11.98 10.73
CA PHE A 76 -6.68 10.80 11.28
C PHE A 76 -8.20 11.01 11.28
N ASP A 77 -8.87 10.38 10.32
CA ASP A 77 -10.31 10.53 10.12
C ASP A 77 -11.07 9.24 10.45
N ILE A 78 -12.22 9.38 11.11
CA ILE A 78 -13.15 8.28 11.35
C ILE A 78 -14.31 8.40 10.36
N ASN A 79 -14.48 7.40 9.52
CA ASN A 79 -15.56 7.32 8.54
C ASN A 79 -16.73 6.51 9.11
N GLU A 80 -17.82 7.19 9.47
CA GLU A 80 -19.07 6.58 9.92
C GLU A 80 -20.22 6.75 8.92
N ASP A 81 -20.07 7.63 7.95
CA ASP A 81 -21.13 8.04 7.01
C ASP A 81 -21.10 7.28 5.66
N GLY A 82 -20.12 6.41 5.46
CA GLY A 82 -20.01 5.61 4.23
C GLY A 82 -19.43 6.34 3.01
N THR A 83 -18.79 7.49 3.21
CA THR A 83 -18.14 8.23 2.12
C THR A 83 -16.83 7.60 1.63
N CYS A 84 -16.24 6.71 2.45
CA CYS A 84 -15.03 5.97 2.12
C CYS A 84 -15.26 4.49 2.45
N LEU A 85 -15.68 3.68 1.49
CA LEU A 85 -16.03 2.28 1.71
C LEU A 85 -14.87 1.32 1.54
N GLY A 86 -13.81 1.73 0.85
CA GLY A 86 -12.67 0.87 0.57
C GLY A 86 -11.38 1.62 0.31
N CYS A 87 -10.32 0.83 0.05
CA CYS A 87 -8.97 1.38 -0.17
C CYS A 87 -8.90 2.27 -1.42
N ASP A 88 -9.63 1.96 -2.50
CA ASP A 88 -9.62 2.76 -3.71
C ASP A 88 -10.27 4.14 -3.49
N ASP A 89 -11.33 4.24 -2.68
CA ASP A 89 -11.91 5.53 -2.30
C ASP A 89 -10.89 6.38 -1.53
N LYS A 90 -10.18 5.77 -0.56
CA LYS A 90 -9.16 6.47 0.22
C LYS A 90 -7.99 6.92 -0.66
N ARG A 91 -7.48 6.04 -1.51
CA ARG A 91 -6.38 6.34 -2.45
C ARG A 91 -6.77 7.45 -3.42
N ARG A 92 -7.95 7.36 -4.04
CA ARG A 92 -8.51 8.38 -4.96
C ARG A 92 -8.61 9.74 -4.29
N ASN A 93 -9.21 9.80 -3.11
CA ASN A 93 -9.34 11.05 -2.36
C ASN A 93 -7.97 11.65 -2.03
N SER A 94 -7.02 10.82 -1.61
CA SER A 94 -5.67 11.26 -1.29
C SER A 94 -4.92 11.77 -2.53
N ILE A 95 -5.02 11.11 -3.67
CA ILE A 95 -4.44 11.57 -4.95
C ILE A 95 -4.95 12.98 -5.32
N ARG A 96 -6.28 13.16 -5.24
CA ARG A 96 -6.93 14.40 -5.70
C ARG A 96 -6.68 15.59 -4.77
N THR A 97 -6.43 15.35 -3.49
CA THR A 97 -6.30 16.39 -2.47
C THR A 97 -4.86 16.67 -2.02
N THR A 98 -3.93 15.74 -2.24
CA THR A 98 -2.56 15.86 -1.74
C THR A 98 -1.78 17.02 -2.37
N LYS A 99 -0.89 17.60 -1.54
CA LYS A 99 0.16 18.53 -1.95
C LYS A 99 1.56 17.93 -1.78
N ALA A 100 1.66 16.67 -1.35
CA ALA A 100 2.93 15.98 -1.20
C ALA A 100 3.57 15.69 -2.56
N ASP A 101 4.88 15.51 -2.57
CA ASP A 101 5.63 15.12 -3.76
C ASP A 101 5.40 13.66 -4.11
N ASN A 102 5.20 12.84 -3.09
CA ASN A 102 5.01 11.40 -3.20
C ASN A 102 3.84 10.91 -2.34
N ILE A 103 3.22 9.81 -2.78
CA ILE A 103 2.30 9.02 -1.99
C ILE A 103 2.91 7.64 -1.76
N LEU A 104 2.94 7.20 -0.51
CA LEU A 104 3.21 5.83 -0.11
C LEU A 104 1.88 5.17 0.23
N TYR A 105 1.50 4.14 -0.51
CA TYR A 105 0.39 3.27 -0.10
C TYR A 105 0.88 2.27 0.93
N LEU A 106 0.16 2.14 2.02
CA LEU A 106 0.47 1.21 3.09
C LEU A 106 -0.75 0.35 3.39
N ASP A 107 -0.61 -0.95 3.14
CA ASP A 107 -1.59 -1.93 3.58
C ASP A 107 -1.33 -2.30 5.06
N SER A 108 -2.40 -2.44 5.82
CA SER A 108 -2.33 -2.62 7.28
C SER A 108 -1.82 -3.98 7.73
N ASP A 109 -1.71 -4.95 6.84
CA ASP A 109 -1.27 -6.32 7.12
C ASP A 109 0.19 -6.61 6.76
N LEU A 110 1.03 -5.58 6.70
CA LEU A 110 2.44 -5.71 6.33
C LEU A 110 3.38 -5.74 7.53
N ILE A 111 4.44 -6.54 7.39
CA ILE A 111 5.56 -6.64 8.33
C ILE A 111 6.80 -6.06 7.65
N PHE A 112 7.45 -5.13 8.32
CA PHE A 112 8.63 -4.43 7.82
C PHE A 112 9.54 -3.96 8.95
N ARG A 113 10.76 -3.56 8.60
CA ARG A 113 11.76 -3.02 9.55
C ARG A 113 11.47 -1.57 9.89
N PRO A 114 11.90 -1.10 11.07
CA PRO A 114 11.79 0.32 11.44
C PRO A 114 12.36 1.27 10.37
N GLU A 115 13.49 0.89 9.75
CA GLU A 115 14.21 1.72 8.78
C GLU A 115 13.58 1.72 7.39
N THR A 116 12.57 0.88 7.13
CA THR A 116 12.00 0.70 5.79
C THR A 116 11.54 2.02 5.17
N LEU A 117 10.85 2.87 5.94
CA LEU A 117 10.41 4.17 5.44
C LEU A 117 11.59 5.06 5.02
N SER A 118 12.65 5.12 5.82
CA SER A 118 13.80 5.96 5.52
C SER A 118 14.48 5.57 4.22
N TYR A 119 14.61 4.27 3.94
CA TYR A 119 15.14 3.78 2.67
C TYR A 119 14.25 4.14 1.48
N MET A 120 12.93 3.98 1.62
CA MET A 120 11.99 4.31 0.54
C MET A 120 12.01 5.81 0.21
N VAL A 121 12.02 6.68 1.23
CA VAL A 121 12.05 8.14 1.03
C VAL A 121 13.42 8.59 0.49
N SER A 122 14.51 7.99 0.97
CA SER A 122 15.86 8.26 0.46
C SER A 122 15.97 7.84 -1.02
N ALA A 123 15.41 6.68 -1.39
CA ALA A 123 15.35 6.25 -2.77
C ALA A 123 14.61 7.28 -3.65
N ALA A 124 13.46 7.78 -3.18
CA ALA A 124 12.71 8.80 -3.91
C ALA A 124 13.48 10.12 -4.07
N SER A 125 14.36 10.48 -3.12
CA SER A 125 15.14 11.71 -3.18
C SER A 125 16.24 11.71 -4.25
N ILE A 126 16.67 10.53 -4.70
CA ILE A 126 17.72 10.38 -5.72
C ILE A 126 17.18 10.03 -7.11
N VAL A 127 15.86 9.72 -7.23
CA VAL A 127 15.23 9.50 -8.52
C VAL A 127 14.97 10.84 -9.22
N GLU A 128 15.55 11.00 -10.40
CA GLU A 128 15.39 12.22 -11.23
C GLU A 128 14.16 12.18 -12.15
N ASP A 129 13.49 11.05 -12.24
CA ASP A 129 12.32 10.90 -13.09
C ASP A 129 11.11 11.65 -12.52
N GLU A 130 10.29 12.21 -13.38
CA GLU A 130 9.05 12.88 -12.99
C GLU A 130 7.95 11.87 -12.62
N TYR A 131 7.91 10.75 -13.34
CA TYR A 131 6.93 9.69 -13.18
C TYR A 131 7.63 8.41 -12.75
N TYR A 132 7.43 7.98 -11.51
CA TYR A 132 8.09 6.80 -10.99
C TYR A 132 7.26 6.04 -9.95
N ILE A 133 7.60 4.77 -9.82
CA ILE A 133 7.16 3.86 -8.78
C ILE A 133 8.41 3.32 -8.10
N ILE A 134 8.43 3.27 -6.78
CA ILE A 134 9.47 2.64 -5.98
C ILE A 134 8.83 1.56 -5.12
N SER A 135 9.33 0.34 -5.25
CA SER A 135 8.85 -0.84 -4.51
C SER A 135 9.95 -1.42 -3.64
N PRO A 136 9.68 -1.87 -2.43
CA PRO A 136 10.60 -2.75 -1.72
C PRO A 136 10.56 -4.15 -2.36
N GLN A 137 11.42 -5.04 -1.91
CA GLN A 137 11.32 -6.46 -2.23
C GLN A 137 10.31 -7.16 -1.33
N THR A 138 9.81 -8.31 -1.78
CA THR A 138 9.01 -9.22 -0.99
C THR A 138 9.55 -10.64 -1.06
N VAL A 139 9.06 -11.54 -0.27
CA VAL A 139 9.15 -12.98 -0.53
C VAL A 139 8.12 -13.35 -1.60
N LYS A 140 8.31 -14.49 -2.26
CA LYS A 140 7.42 -14.91 -3.34
C LYS A 140 5.97 -14.94 -2.87
N MET A 141 5.14 -14.16 -3.54
CA MET A 141 3.71 -14.06 -3.28
C MET A 141 2.94 -15.11 -4.11
N TRP A 142 1.72 -14.80 -4.50
CA TRP A 142 0.78 -15.76 -5.08
C TRP A 142 1.02 -16.14 -6.54
N ASP A 143 1.64 -15.30 -7.34
CA ASP A 143 1.89 -15.61 -8.75
C ASP A 143 3.21 -15.06 -9.27
N SER A 144 3.52 -15.35 -10.54
CA SER A 144 4.78 -14.95 -11.17
C SER A 144 4.88 -13.45 -11.47
N SER A 145 3.80 -12.67 -11.37
CA SER A 145 3.86 -11.22 -11.57
C SER A 145 4.70 -10.53 -10.52
N TRP A 146 4.86 -11.16 -9.35
CA TRP A 146 5.65 -10.68 -8.22
C TRP A 146 7.12 -11.10 -8.28
N ASP A 147 7.50 -12.00 -9.20
CA ASP A 147 8.87 -12.56 -9.24
C ASP A 147 9.95 -11.47 -9.39
N ILE A 148 9.61 -10.35 -10.06
CA ILE A 148 10.55 -9.26 -10.29
C ILE A 148 10.93 -8.50 -9.01
N ILE A 149 10.03 -8.43 -8.04
CA ILE A 149 10.27 -7.80 -6.74
C ILE A 149 10.55 -8.82 -5.64
N THR A 150 10.62 -10.12 -5.97
CA THR A 150 10.89 -11.17 -5.00
C THR A 150 12.38 -11.22 -4.65
N ASN A 151 12.69 -11.22 -3.37
CA ASN A 151 14.07 -11.43 -2.91
C ASN A 151 14.48 -12.88 -3.13
N LYS A 152 15.53 -13.09 -3.93
CA LYS A 152 15.97 -14.43 -4.35
C LYS A 152 16.50 -15.31 -3.23
N GLU A 153 16.97 -14.73 -2.13
CA GLU A 153 17.43 -15.47 -0.94
C GLU A 153 16.29 -16.27 -0.29
N TYR A 154 15.04 -15.86 -0.52
CA TYR A 154 13.86 -16.51 0.04
C TYR A 154 13.11 -17.39 -0.97
N LEU A 155 13.63 -17.59 -2.19
CA LEU A 155 13.00 -18.42 -3.21
C LEU A 155 12.90 -19.90 -2.84
N ASN A 156 13.72 -20.37 -1.89
CA ASN A 156 13.65 -21.75 -1.38
C ASN A 156 12.46 -21.98 -0.45
N VAL A 157 11.72 -20.95 -0.10
CA VAL A 157 10.43 -21.09 0.55
C VAL A 157 9.48 -21.68 -0.49
N PRO A 158 8.85 -22.84 -0.23
CA PRO A 158 7.95 -23.44 -1.18
C PRO A 158 6.89 -22.46 -1.65
N ALA A 159 6.66 -22.44 -2.96
CA ALA A 159 5.88 -21.42 -3.64
C ALA A 159 4.35 -21.54 -3.44
N ASN A 160 3.89 -22.28 -2.43
CA ASN A 160 2.48 -22.29 -2.08
C ASN A 160 2.21 -21.48 -0.82
N MET A 161 1.04 -20.92 -0.73
CA MET A 161 0.61 -20.08 0.38
C MET A 161 0.77 -20.74 1.74
N GLU A 162 0.59 -22.07 1.85
CA GLU A 162 0.67 -22.81 3.10
C GLU A 162 2.10 -22.88 3.63
N THR A 163 3.07 -23.05 2.78
CA THR A 163 4.48 -23.15 3.14
C THR A 163 5.17 -21.80 3.30
N TYR A 164 4.62 -20.78 2.68
CA TYR A 164 5.00 -19.39 2.91
C TYR A 164 4.85 -19.00 4.39
N TYR A 165 3.85 -19.56 5.06
CA TYR A 165 3.60 -19.36 6.49
C TYR A 165 4.45 -20.20 7.44
N ALA A 166 5.18 -21.19 6.93
CA ALA A 166 6.05 -22.02 7.76
C ALA A 166 7.28 -21.28 8.27
N ASN A 167 7.68 -20.19 7.57
CA ASN A 167 8.77 -19.33 8.00
C ASN A 167 8.23 -18.19 8.85
N ASP A 168 8.94 -17.88 9.93
CA ASP A 168 8.60 -16.72 10.74
C ASP A 168 8.99 -15.44 9.98
N PRO A 169 8.00 -14.59 9.58
CA PRO A 169 8.30 -13.35 8.87
C PRO A 169 9.19 -12.41 9.68
N PHE A 170 9.15 -12.47 11.00
CA PHE A 170 10.04 -11.68 11.86
C PHE A 170 11.50 -12.14 11.80
N GLU A 171 11.74 -13.44 11.62
CA GLU A 171 13.09 -13.94 11.35
C GLU A 171 13.62 -13.41 10.01
N ILE A 172 12.77 -13.35 8.99
CA ILE A 172 13.17 -12.85 7.67
C ILE A 172 13.57 -11.38 7.74
N ILE A 173 12.75 -10.53 8.34
CA ILE A 173 13.04 -9.09 8.44
C ILE A 173 14.16 -8.78 9.46
N SER A 174 14.53 -9.71 10.34
CA SER A 174 15.61 -9.52 11.31
C SER A 174 17.00 -9.78 10.73
N LYS A 175 17.12 -10.40 9.55
CA LYS A 175 18.41 -10.63 8.90
C LYS A 175 19.06 -9.31 8.51
N ASP A 176 20.38 -9.23 8.66
CA ASP A 176 21.14 -8.03 8.31
C ASP A 176 20.96 -7.65 6.85
N ILE A 177 20.68 -6.38 6.63
CA ILE A 177 20.64 -5.80 5.30
C ILE A 177 22.05 -5.32 4.97
N SER A 178 22.82 -6.14 4.24
CA SER A 178 24.20 -5.79 3.95
C SER A 178 24.40 -4.89 2.74
N ASN A 179 23.46 -4.92 1.78
CA ASN A 179 23.58 -4.16 0.54
C ASN A 179 22.20 -3.71 0.06
N ILE A 180 21.79 -2.51 0.46
CA ILE A 180 20.59 -1.90 -0.12
C ILE A 180 20.99 -1.08 -1.34
N GLU A 181 20.39 -1.38 -2.48
CA GLU A 181 20.66 -0.71 -3.73
C GLU A 181 19.36 -0.35 -4.45
N LEU A 182 19.29 0.85 -5.03
CA LEU A 182 18.16 1.24 -5.88
C LEU A 182 18.40 0.73 -7.30
N LYS A 183 17.56 -0.18 -7.76
CA LYS A 183 17.63 -0.77 -9.12
C LYS A 183 16.44 -0.38 -9.96
N LYS A 184 16.70 0.13 -11.15
CA LYS A 184 15.67 0.36 -12.15
C LYS A 184 15.27 -0.97 -12.78
N ILE A 185 13.97 -1.17 -13.00
CA ILE A 185 13.44 -2.33 -13.72
C ILE A 185 12.80 -1.90 -15.05
N ASP A 186 12.91 -2.76 -16.07
CA ASP A 186 12.46 -2.41 -17.41
C ASP A 186 10.96 -2.60 -17.65
N GLU A 187 10.30 -3.41 -16.83
CA GLU A 187 8.89 -3.70 -16.93
C GLU A 187 8.15 -3.29 -15.66
N PHE A 188 6.94 -2.74 -15.83
CA PHE A 188 6.04 -2.50 -14.70
C PHE A 188 5.37 -3.82 -14.33
N LYS A 189 5.61 -4.29 -13.10
CA LYS A 189 5.04 -5.56 -12.63
C LYS A 189 4.13 -5.40 -11.43
N PHE A 190 4.31 -4.33 -10.68
CA PHE A 190 3.48 -4.05 -9.52
C PHE A 190 3.43 -2.55 -9.28
N GLY A 191 2.26 -1.95 -9.43
CA GLY A 191 2.15 -0.50 -9.55
C GLY A 191 1.29 0.22 -8.52
N GLY A 192 0.71 -0.47 -7.57
CA GLY A 192 -0.17 0.17 -6.58
C GLY A 192 -0.23 -0.62 -5.29
N GLY A 193 -0.96 -0.12 -4.31
CA GLY A 193 -1.21 -0.79 -3.05
C GLY A 193 0.05 -1.19 -2.26
N TRP A 194 -0.11 -2.12 -1.35
CA TRP A 194 0.93 -2.81 -0.59
C TRP A 194 1.89 -1.86 0.16
N PHE A 195 3.14 -1.66 -0.28
CA PHE A 195 4.13 -0.74 0.28
C PHE A 195 4.85 0.03 -0.84
N ASN A 196 4.11 0.53 -1.81
CA ASN A 196 4.71 1.23 -2.94
C ASN A 196 4.68 2.75 -2.73
N LEU A 197 5.79 3.39 -3.08
CA LEU A 197 5.93 4.83 -3.11
C LEU A 197 5.87 5.30 -4.58
N LEU A 198 4.92 6.17 -4.88
CA LEU A 198 4.69 6.67 -6.24
C LEU A 198 4.81 8.19 -6.27
N SER A 199 5.36 8.73 -7.36
CA SER A 199 5.33 10.17 -7.54
C SER A 199 3.88 10.67 -7.64
N THR A 200 3.58 11.75 -6.94
CA THR A 200 2.23 12.37 -6.99
C THR A 200 1.87 12.81 -8.40
N LYS A 201 2.84 13.20 -9.20
CA LYS A 201 2.61 13.57 -10.61
C LYS A 201 2.12 12.39 -11.43
N LEU A 202 2.69 11.20 -11.24
CA LEU A 202 2.21 9.98 -11.86
C LEU A 202 0.76 9.70 -11.46
N LEU A 203 0.49 9.70 -10.16
CA LEU A 203 -0.85 9.40 -9.63
C LEU A 203 -1.90 10.43 -10.05
N LYS A 204 -1.55 11.71 -10.13
CA LYS A 204 -2.48 12.74 -10.64
C LYS A 204 -2.75 12.64 -12.14
N LEU A 205 -1.81 12.09 -12.90
CA LEU A 205 -1.99 11.85 -14.33
C LEU A 205 -2.86 10.61 -14.59
N THR A 206 -2.62 9.53 -13.84
CA THR A 206 -3.40 8.29 -14.00
C THR A 206 -4.75 8.37 -13.30
N ASP A 207 -4.78 8.97 -12.09
CA ASP A 207 -5.91 8.93 -11.13
C ASP A 207 -6.35 7.48 -10.82
N ILE A 208 -7.42 7.32 -10.07
CA ILE A 208 -8.18 6.07 -9.92
C ILE A 208 -9.60 6.39 -10.34
N PRO A 209 -10.12 5.82 -11.43
CA PRO A 209 -11.45 6.15 -11.94
C PRO A 209 -12.57 5.90 -10.92
N ASP A 210 -13.54 6.83 -10.85
CA ASP A 210 -14.70 6.66 -9.96
C ASP A 210 -15.57 5.45 -10.37
N SER A 211 -15.49 5.05 -11.63
CA SER A 211 -16.19 3.88 -12.17
C SER A 211 -15.75 2.56 -11.54
N PHE A 212 -14.52 2.49 -10.96
CA PHE A 212 -14.03 1.29 -10.28
C PHE A 212 -14.73 1.05 -8.94
N GLY A 213 -15.21 2.13 -8.28
CA GLY A 213 -15.84 2.01 -6.97
C GLY A 213 -14.83 1.96 -5.83
N PRO A 214 -15.22 1.37 -4.68
CA PRO A 214 -14.42 1.45 -3.45
C PRO A 214 -13.27 0.46 -3.35
N TYR A 215 -13.28 -0.61 -4.16
CA TYR A 215 -12.27 -1.67 -4.15
C TYR A 215 -12.15 -2.33 -5.52
N GLY A 216 -10.95 -2.51 -6.04
CA GLY A 216 -10.85 -3.14 -7.35
C GLY A 216 -9.45 -3.48 -7.81
N ILE A 217 -9.03 -2.82 -8.86
CA ILE A 217 -7.87 -3.15 -9.68
C ILE A 217 -7.01 -1.89 -9.92
N ASP A 218 -6.98 -1.01 -8.94
CA ASP A 218 -6.23 0.25 -9.03
C ASP A 218 -4.75 0.04 -9.35
N ASP A 219 -4.13 -0.96 -8.75
CA ASP A 219 -2.75 -1.38 -8.99
C ASP A 219 -2.53 -1.82 -10.45
N LEU A 220 -3.38 -2.70 -10.97
CA LEU A 220 -3.33 -3.15 -12.36
C LEU A 220 -3.55 -1.98 -13.32
N TYR A 221 -4.50 -1.11 -13.02
CA TYR A 221 -4.81 0.06 -13.84
C TYR A 221 -3.60 1.00 -13.95
N VAL A 222 -2.99 1.36 -12.83
CA VAL A 222 -1.82 2.24 -12.80
C VAL A 222 -0.65 1.62 -13.59
N MET A 223 -0.40 0.30 -13.45
CA MET A 223 0.63 -0.40 -14.22
C MET A 223 0.39 -0.33 -15.72
N ILE A 224 -0.85 -0.57 -16.17
CA ILE A 224 -1.19 -0.49 -17.61
C ILE A 224 -1.05 0.94 -18.10
N CYS A 225 -1.49 1.94 -17.34
CA CYS A 225 -1.28 3.36 -17.65
C CYS A 225 0.20 3.69 -17.83
N CYS A 226 1.08 3.20 -16.94
CA CYS A 226 2.53 3.37 -17.08
C CYS A 226 3.07 2.76 -18.39
N ASN A 227 2.59 1.58 -18.77
CA ASN A 227 2.96 0.96 -20.05
C ASN A 227 2.50 1.79 -21.25
N ILE A 228 1.28 2.33 -21.23
CA ILE A 228 0.75 3.23 -22.26
C ILE A 228 1.62 4.50 -22.37
N MET A 229 1.94 5.12 -21.23
CA MET A 229 2.84 6.29 -21.18
C MET A 229 4.20 5.99 -21.82
N LYS A 230 4.80 4.84 -21.48
CA LYS A 230 6.09 4.41 -22.04
C LYS A 230 6.00 4.18 -23.56
N GLN A 231 4.91 3.58 -24.04
CA GLN A 231 4.66 3.39 -25.50
C GLN A 231 4.51 4.72 -26.24
N LYS A 232 4.01 5.76 -25.58
CA LYS A 232 3.92 7.13 -26.12
C LYS A 232 5.22 7.95 -25.95
N GLY A 233 6.30 7.31 -25.49
CA GLY A 233 7.62 7.94 -25.35
C GLY A 233 7.79 8.78 -24.09
N MET A 234 6.89 8.70 -23.15
CA MET A 234 7.04 9.36 -21.85
C MET A 234 8.06 8.64 -20.97
N LYS A 235 8.84 9.40 -20.21
CA LYS A 235 9.83 8.84 -19.29
C LYS A 235 9.14 8.47 -17.97
N VAL A 236 8.73 7.22 -17.86
CA VAL A 236 8.14 6.64 -16.66
C VAL A 236 8.89 5.36 -16.28
N ASN A 237 9.27 5.20 -15.02
CA ASN A 237 10.11 4.12 -14.57
C ASN A 237 9.66 3.52 -13.25
N GLN A 238 9.93 2.23 -13.07
CA GLN A 238 9.81 1.57 -11.79
C GLN A 238 11.20 1.23 -11.24
N TYR A 239 11.34 1.35 -9.93
CA TYR A 239 12.55 1.06 -9.19
C TYR A 239 12.25 0.07 -8.08
N ILE A 240 13.24 -0.74 -7.73
CA ILE A 240 13.22 -1.65 -6.59
C ILE A 240 14.30 -1.21 -5.62
N VAL A 241 13.97 -1.12 -4.35
CA VAL A 241 14.95 -1.03 -3.26
C VAL A 241 15.40 -2.46 -2.95
N ASP A 242 16.42 -2.91 -3.68
CA ASP A 242 16.96 -4.28 -3.57
C ASP A 242 17.59 -4.50 -2.19
N GLY A 243 17.32 -5.64 -1.58
CA GLY A 243 17.71 -5.94 -0.20
C GLY A 243 16.73 -5.46 0.88
N LEU A 244 15.79 -4.57 0.56
CA LEU A 244 14.77 -4.10 1.49
C LEU A 244 13.51 -4.98 1.38
N VAL A 245 13.29 -5.88 2.34
CA VAL A 245 12.19 -6.84 2.28
C VAL A 245 11.01 -6.40 3.16
N VAL A 246 9.82 -6.41 2.58
CA VAL A 246 8.53 -6.24 3.25
C VAL A 246 7.70 -7.50 3.04
N ILE A 247 6.94 -7.93 4.04
CA ILE A 247 6.25 -9.22 4.03
C ILE A 247 4.78 -9.02 4.42
N GLU A 248 3.87 -9.63 3.69
CA GLU A 248 2.45 -9.66 4.08
C GLU A 248 2.24 -10.61 5.26
N ASN A 249 1.48 -10.17 6.27
CA ASN A 249 1.15 -10.98 7.44
C ASN A 249 -0.04 -11.91 7.19
N PHE A 250 0.20 -12.95 6.49
CA PHE A 250 -0.84 -13.89 6.14
C PHE A 250 -1.48 -14.63 7.33
N LYS A 251 -0.73 -14.89 8.41
CA LYS A 251 -1.33 -15.51 9.61
C LYS A 251 -2.45 -14.66 10.17
N TYR A 252 -2.25 -13.37 10.13
CA TYR A 252 -3.26 -12.41 10.50
C TYR A 252 -4.44 -12.46 9.54
N ARG A 253 -4.20 -12.39 8.24
CA ARG A 253 -5.20 -12.46 7.19
C ARG A 253 -6.06 -13.73 7.25
N LYS A 254 -5.47 -14.88 7.56
CA LYS A 254 -6.21 -16.15 7.68
C LYS A 254 -7.21 -16.19 8.85
N ASN A 255 -6.90 -15.50 9.96
CA ASN A 255 -7.81 -15.39 11.10
C ASN A 255 -8.90 -14.32 10.89
N TYR A 256 -8.60 -13.35 10.13
CA TYR A 256 -9.28 -12.18 9.74
C TYR A 256 -10.50 -12.45 8.84
N HIS A 257 -10.34 -13.23 7.78
CA HIS A 257 -11.42 -13.58 6.85
C HIS A 257 -12.63 -14.24 7.51
N LYS A 258 -12.48 -14.82 8.68
CA LYS A 258 -13.59 -15.44 9.41
C LYS A 258 -14.58 -14.42 10.02
N ASN A 259 -14.14 -13.19 10.19
CA ASN A 259 -14.88 -12.14 10.91
C ASN A 259 -15.39 -11.02 9.97
N PHE A 260 -15.16 -11.13 8.66
CA PHE A 260 -15.36 -10.06 7.70
C PHE A 260 -16.29 -10.43 6.55
N LEU A 261 -17.54 -10.60 6.90
CA LEU A 261 -18.56 -10.99 5.92
C LEU A 261 -18.82 -9.86 4.90
N TYR A 262 -18.89 -8.61 5.32
CA TYR A 262 -19.25 -7.51 4.42
C TYR A 262 -18.23 -7.30 3.28
N LEU A 263 -16.94 -7.24 3.58
CA LEU A 263 -15.91 -7.09 2.52
C LEU A 263 -15.85 -8.34 1.63
N LEU A 264 -15.93 -9.54 2.21
CA LEU A 264 -15.93 -10.78 1.45
C LEU A 264 -17.16 -10.88 0.54
N ASP A 265 -18.34 -10.48 1.03
CA ASP A 265 -19.59 -10.56 0.27
C ASP A 265 -19.63 -9.53 -0.88
N ASN A 266 -19.03 -8.34 -0.70
CA ASN A 266 -19.08 -7.26 -1.68
C ASN A 266 -17.79 -7.11 -2.50
N GLN A 267 -16.65 -7.62 -2.05
CA GLN A 267 -15.37 -7.49 -2.73
C GLN A 267 -15.41 -8.04 -4.16
N SER A 268 -16.06 -9.17 -4.36
CA SER A 268 -16.22 -9.77 -5.68
C SER A 268 -17.06 -8.89 -6.62
N GLU A 269 -18.11 -8.28 -6.11
CA GLU A 269 -18.96 -7.36 -6.90
C GLU A 269 -18.18 -6.10 -7.29
N TYR A 270 -17.45 -5.51 -6.35
CA TYR A 270 -16.62 -4.32 -6.62
C TYR A 270 -15.54 -4.63 -7.65
N ARG A 271 -14.88 -5.78 -7.53
CA ARG A 271 -13.87 -6.20 -8.49
C ARG A 271 -14.44 -6.44 -9.88
N VAL A 272 -15.57 -7.13 -10.01
CA VAL A 272 -16.27 -7.33 -11.29
C VAL A 272 -16.66 -6.00 -11.91
N ARG A 273 -17.14 -5.04 -11.11
CA ARG A 273 -17.45 -3.69 -11.56
C ARG A 273 -16.20 -2.98 -12.11
N ALA A 274 -15.10 -3.00 -11.37
CA ALA A 274 -13.85 -2.38 -11.79
C ALA A 274 -13.32 -3.02 -13.08
N GLU A 275 -13.26 -4.36 -13.15
CA GLU A 275 -12.83 -5.11 -14.34
C GLU A 275 -13.69 -4.82 -15.57
N SER A 276 -15.01 -4.66 -15.40
CA SER A 276 -15.92 -4.34 -16.51
C SER A 276 -15.71 -2.94 -17.08
N ASN A 277 -15.20 -2.00 -16.31
CA ASN A 277 -14.90 -0.63 -16.73
C ASN A 277 -13.45 -0.44 -17.19
N LEU A 278 -12.56 -1.39 -16.93
CA LEU A 278 -11.11 -1.24 -17.15
C LEU A 278 -10.77 -0.78 -18.57
N ASN A 279 -11.27 -1.47 -19.59
CA ASN A 279 -10.92 -1.16 -20.97
C ASN A 279 -11.40 0.24 -21.39
N LEU A 280 -12.57 0.66 -20.93
CA LEU A 280 -13.11 1.99 -21.20
C LEU A 280 -12.22 3.08 -20.59
N GLU A 281 -11.80 2.88 -19.33
CA GLU A 281 -10.97 3.86 -18.63
C GLU A 281 -9.54 3.91 -19.19
N LEU A 282 -8.99 2.77 -19.63
CA LEU A 282 -7.69 2.73 -20.32
C LEU A 282 -7.75 3.43 -21.68
N ASP A 283 -8.86 3.27 -22.43
CA ASP A 283 -9.07 3.99 -23.69
C ASP A 283 -9.20 5.49 -23.46
N ASN A 284 -9.92 5.91 -22.43
CA ASN A 284 -10.02 7.31 -22.04
C ASN A 284 -8.66 7.89 -21.66
N PHE A 285 -7.90 7.19 -20.83
CA PHE A 285 -6.55 7.57 -20.46
C PHE A 285 -5.62 7.70 -21.68
N ASN A 286 -5.62 6.70 -22.55
CA ASN A 286 -4.81 6.71 -23.77
C ASN A 286 -5.13 7.88 -24.72
N LYS A 287 -6.38 8.31 -24.76
CA LYS A 287 -6.81 9.48 -25.56
C LYS A 287 -6.45 10.82 -24.90
N SER A 288 -6.29 10.84 -23.57
CA SER A 288 -5.95 12.07 -22.82
C SER A 288 -4.47 12.42 -22.88
N LEU A 289 -3.61 11.46 -23.19
CA LEU A 289 -2.17 11.64 -23.44
C LEU A 289 -1.89 12.09 -24.88
#